data_bdd4668a849b25a29d50d53f2266fa73
#
_entry.id   bdd4668a849b25a29d50d53f2266fa73
#
_cell.length_a   1.000
_cell.length_b   1.000
_cell.length_c   1.000
_cell.angle_alpha   90.00
_cell.angle_beta   90.00
_cell.angle_gamma   90.00
#
_symmetry.space_group_name_H-M   'P 1'
#
loop_
_entity.id
_entity.type
_entity.pdbx_description
1 polymer ?
#
loop_
_entity_poly.entity_id
_entity_poly.type
_entity_poly.pdbx_seq_one_letter_code
_entity_poly.pdbx_strand_id
1 'polypeptide(L)'
;MSAVPAHADEVGEEYDFYFAGNVKYDDKPLEGVNITVDGNGYKADVDTDADGKWKIGVPEKGTYKVTLDEETLPKGVIVAEGGSTIEAKFGLTQSKSVNFFLGEGVRVTVSFWDQLAERLVNGLNFGLMLALAAIGASLVFGTTGLSNFAHAEMVTFGAIMALVFGVFLQWPIWLAIIIALALSAAFGFALDAGIWRPLRRKGVGIVQVMIVSIGLSLALRYVFLYFIGGGTFQLPGSGEENIKLFGTVSLSVTDMISMAVSVVVLLGVAWWLIKTKTGKATRAISDNPSLAAASGIDVDRVVRIVWILAATLAGLSGILWAYFRPGIKWDMGAQLLLLIFAAITLGGLGTAFGAMVGALIIGILVEVSTLWIPSDIKYVGALVVLIAVLLVRPQGILGRRERIG
;
A
#
# COMPACT_ATOMS: atom_id res chain seq x y z
N MET A 1 20.48 28.88 15.02
CA MET A 1 20.03 30.27 15.14
C MET A 1 18.54 30.24 15.31
N SER A 2 18.04 30.51 16.50
CA SER A 2 16.62 30.44 16.85
C SER A 2 15.94 31.68 16.29
N ALA A 3 14.92 31.48 15.45
CA ALA A 3 14.06 32.59 15.02
C ALA A 3 13.20 33.04 16.19
N VAL A 4 13.27 34.32 16.50
CA VAL A 4 12.43 34.99 17.47
C VAL A 4 11.09 35.27 16.79
N PRO A 5 9.93 34.90 17.37
CA PRO A 5 8.65 35.26 16.81
C PRO A 5 8.45 36.81 17.00
N ALA A 6 8.23 37.52 15.92
CA ALA A 6 7.80 38.90 15.96
C ALA A 6 6.31 38.93 16.30
N HIS A 7 5.97 39.53 17.45
CA HIS A 7 4.60 39.83 17.81
C HIS A 7 4.05 41.02 16.98
N ALA A 8 2.79 40.90 16.62
CA ALA A 8 2.05 41.84 15.78
C ALA A 8 1.77 43.21 16.44
N ASP A 9 2.83 44.01 16.68
CA ASP A 9 2.71 45.42 17.07
C ASP A 9 3.46 46.38 16.12
N GLU A 10 3.98 45.87 14.97
CA GLU A 10 4.56 46.69 13.91
C GLU A 10 3.81 46.50 12.58
N VAL A 11 2.55 46.92 12.52
CA VAL A 11 1.86 47.25 11.27
C VAL A 11 2.43 48.55 10.75
N GLY A 12 3.63 48.51 10.16
CA GLY A 12 4.35 49.71 9.76
C GLY A 12 5.28 49.58 8.56
N GLU A 13 5.62 48.42 8.11
CA GLU A 13 6.35 48.26 6.86
C GLU A 13 5.37 48.00 5.72
N GLU A 14 5.28 48.94 4.77
CA GLU A 14 4.52 48.84 3.54
C GLU A 14 5.27 47.89 2.59
N TYR A 15 4.96 46.58 2.67
CA TYR A 15 5.46 45.64 1.69
C TYR A 15 4.74 45.80 0.36
N ASP A 16 5.49 45.76 -0.73
CA ASP A 16 4.95 45.83 -2.10
C ASP A 16 4.02 44.68 -2.45
N PHE A 17 4.14 43.54 -1.74
CA PHE A 17 3.34 42.33 -1.96
C PHE A 17 2.53 42.00 -0.74
N TYR A 18 1.26 41.61 -0.94
CA TYR A 18 0.39 41.24 0.18
C TYR A 18 -0.63 40.14 -0.21
N PHE A 19 -0.95 39.33 0.77
CA PHE A 19 -2.14 38.50 0.78
C PHE A 19 -3.29 39.25 1.45
N ALA A 20 -4.50 39.06 0.94
CA ALA A 20 -5.70 39.63 1.53
C ALA A 20 -6.88 38.67 1.28
N GLY A 21 -7.87 38.74 2.16
CA GLY A 21 -9.07 37.93 2.03
C GLY A 21 -10.18 38.38 2.92
N ASN A 22 -11.25 37.59 2.90
CA ASN A 22 -12.43 37.85 3.73
C ASN A 22 -12.88 36.50 4.31
N VAL A 23 -13.15 36.50 5.63
CA VAL A 23 -13.65 35.37 6.38
C VAL A 23 -15.10 35.61 6.76
N LYS A 24 -16.02 34.85 6.17
CA LYS A 24 -17.45 34.94 6.38
C LYS A 24 -18.07 33.59 6.64
N TYR A 25 -19.08 33.57 7.48
CA TYR A 25 -19.94 32.42 7.70
C TYR A 25 -21.41 32.84 7.60
N ASP A 26 -22.21 32.21 6.76
CA ASP A 26 -23.61 32.53 6.48
C ASP A 26 -23.81 34.03 6.14
N ASP A 27 -22.94 34.54 5.22
CA ASP A 27 -22.85 35.96 4.80
C ASP A 27 -22.51 36.97 5.92
N LYS A 28 -22.27 36.51 7.15
CA LYS A 28 -21.83 37.35 8.26
C LYS A 28 -20.32 37.35 8.37
N PRO A 29 -19.70 38.55 8.52
CA PRO A 29 -18.26 38.62 8.74
C PRO A 29 -17.90 38.04 10.12
N LEU A 30 -16.74 37.37 10.19
CA LEU A 30 -16.18 36.87 11.43
C LEU A 30 -14.97 37.70 11.82
N GLU A 31 -15.07 38.41 12.96
CA GLU A 31 -14.01 39.17 13.58
C GLU A 31 -13.13 38.30 14.49
N GLY A 32 -11.82 38.56 14.55
CA GLY A 32 -10.89 37.91 15.48
C GLY A 32 -10.48 36.52 15.06
N VAL A 33 -10.61 36.18 13.76
CA VAL A 33 -10.10 34.93 13.22
C VAL A 33 -8.65 35.09 12.82
N ASN A 34 -7.74 34.32 13.41
CA ASN A 34 -6.30 34.43 13.16
C ASN A 34 -5.91 33.78 11.84
N ILE A 35 -5.16 34.51 11.01
CA ILE A 35 -4.61 34.07 9.74
C ILE A 35 -3.09 34.19 9.79
N THR A 36 -2.39 33.10 9.55
CA THR A 36 -0.92 33.04 9.48
C THR A 36 -0.46 32.87 8.04
N VAL A 37 0.57 33.60 7.65
CA VAL A 37 1.29 33.43 6.37
C VAL A 37 2.71 32.98 6.69
N ASP A 38 3.13 31.83 6.13
CA ASP A 38 4.45 31.23 6.36
C ASP A 38 5.08 30.80 5.03
N GLY A 39 6.31 31.24 4.75
CA GLY A 39 7.05 30.88 3.54
C GLY A 39 8.28 31.76 3.33
N ASN A 40 9.25 31.28 2.55
CA ASN A 40 10.50 31.99 2.20
C ASN A 40 11.26 32.57 3.42
N GLY A 41 11.18 31.90 4.59
CA GLY A 41 11.82 32.37 5.81
C GLY A 41 11.10 33.50 6.53
N TYR A 42 9.91 33.88 6.05
CA TYR A 42 9.04 34.91 6.65
C TYR A 42 7.79 34.27 7.25
N LYS A 43 7.40 34.71 8.43
CA LYS A 43 6.17 34.30 9.10
C LYS A 43 5.53 35.50 9.77
N ALA A 44 4.24 35.72 9.48
CA ALA A 44 3.43 36.73 10.10
C ALA A 44 2.00 36.24 10.30
N ASP A 45 1.29 36.79 11.25
CA ASP A 45 -0.11 36.51 11.52
C ASP A 45 -0.90 37.80 11.73
N VAL A 46 -2.20 37.76 11.49
CA VAL A 46 -3.13 38.86 11.68
C VAL A 46 -4.52 38.32 12.00
N ASP A 47 -5.26 39.03 12.82
CA ASP A 47 -6.66 38.72 13.08
C ASP A 47 -7.57 39.49 12.10
N THR A 48 -8.70 38.88 11.75
CA THR A 48 -9.73 39.54 10.91
C THR A 48 -10.37 40.70 11.62
N ASP A 49 -10.64 41.79 10.89
CA ASP A 49 -11.37 42.97 11.39
C ASP A 49 -12.87 42.72 11.54
N ALA A 50 -13.61 43.77 12.02
CA ALA A 50 -15.07 43.70 12.19
C ALA A 50 -15.88 43.45 10.90
N ASP A 51 -15.28 43.70 9.73
CA ASP A 51 -15.82 43.35 8.42
C ASP A 51 -15.41 41.94 7.95
N GLY A 52 -14.66 41.18 8.77
CA GLY A 52 -14.11 39.89 8.45
C GLY A 52 -12.94 39.93 7.46
N LYS A 53 -12.36 41.09 7.19
CA LYS A 53 -11.26 41.29 6.27
C LYS A 53 -9.92 41.14 6.97
N TRP A 54 -8.93 40.70 6.23
CA TRP A 54 -7.56 40.57 6.68
C TRP A 54 -6.57 40.89 5.55
N LYS A 55 -5.38 41.39 5.93
CA LYS A 55 -4.30 41.71 4.99
C LYS A 55 -2.94 41.47 5.67
N ILE A 56 -2.05 40.72 5.01
CA ILE A 56 -0.67 40.45 5.43
C ILE A 56 0.29 40.81 4.31
N GLY A 57 1.23 41.73 4.57
CA GLY A 57 2.33 42.06 3.67
C GLY A 57 3.43 40.99 3.72
N VAL A 58 4.11 40.77 2.60
CA VAL A 58 5.25 39.82 2.49
C VAL A 58 6.40 40.47 1.75
N PRO A 59 7.67 40.19 2.13
CA PRO A 59 8.84 40.89 1.61
C PRO A 59 9.14 40.62 0.13
N GLU A 60 8.77 39.46 -0.39
CA GLU A 60 9.08 39.08 -1.77
C GLU A 60 8.00 38.20 -2.41
N LYS A 61 8.01 38.12 -3.75
CA LYS A 61 7.14 37.17 -4.46
C LYS A 61 7.62 35.75 -4.24
N GLY A 62 6.68 34.86 -3.91
CA GLY A 62 7.00 33.46 -3.69
C GLY A 62 5.76 32.63 -3.49
N THR A 63 5.99 31.41 -3.04
CA THR A 63 4.94 30.51 -2.58
C THR A 63 4.89 30.55 -1.06
N TYR A 64 3.72 30.82 -0.52
CA TYR A 64 3.48 30.91 0.92
C TYR A 64 2.32 30.00 1.31
N LYS A 65 2.37 29.47 2.50
CA LYS A 65 1.26 28.77 3.14
C LYS A 65 0.45 29.78 3.94
N VAL A 66 -0.81 29.95 3.56
CA VAL A 66 -1.77 30.79 4.28
C VAL A 66 -2.65 29.86 5.09
N THR A 67 -2.57 29.96 6.41
CA THR A 67 -3.27 29.09 7.36
C THR A 67 -4.27 29.88 8.17
N LEU A 68 -5.52 29.44 8.20
CA LEU A 68 -6.53 29.92 9.11
C LEU A 68 -6.46 29.09 10.40
N ASP A 69 -6.32 29.75 11.54
CA ASP A 69 -6.39 29.06 12.83
C ASP A 69 -7.86 28.76 13.19
N GLU A 70 -8.22 27.51 13.01
CA GLU A 70 -9.56 27.04 13.32
C GLU A 70 -9.92 27.19 14.82
N GLU A 71 -8.93 27.33 15.73
CA GLU A 71 -9.21 27.53 17.16
C GLU A 71 -9.86 28.87 17.43
N THR A 72 -9.68 29.85 16.57
CA THR A 72 -10.27 31.18 16.65
C THR A 72 -11.67 31.25 16.04
N LEU A 73 -12.14 30.21 15.34
CA LEU A 73 -13.50 30.16 14.81
C LEU A 73 -14.55 29.96 15.92
N PRO A 74 -15.78 30.48 15.75
CA PRO A 74 -16.90 30.22 16.65
C PRO A 74 -17.20 28.68 16.74
N LYS A 75 -17.75 28.26 17.89
CA LYS A 75 -18.16 26.86 18.09
C LYS A 75 -19.20 26.44 17.05
N GLY A 76 -18.96 25.31 16.38
CA GLY A 76 -19.84 24.79 15.35
C GLY A 76 -19.54 25.28 13.94
N VAL A 77 -18.51 26.12 13.75
CA VAL A 77 -18.01 26.56 12.44
C VAL A 77 -16.68 25.88 12.15
N ILE A 78 -16.57 25.31 10.94
CA ILE A 78 -15.36 24.65 10.45
C ILE A 78 -15.00 25.15 9.04
N VAL A 79 -13.77 24.91 8.61
CA VAL A 79 -13.41 25.10 7.19
C VAL A 79 -14.00 23.93 6.39
N ALA A 80 -14.96 24.22 5.50
CA ALA A 80 -15.76 23.22 4.80
C ALA A 80 -15.04 22.65 3.56
N GLU A 81 -14.32 23.52 2.82
CA GLU A 81 -13.62 23.13 1.58
C GLU A 81 -12.21 23.72 1.51
N GLY A 82 -11.27 22.99 0.93
CA GLY A 82 -9.89 23.45 0.70
C GLY A 82 -8.93 23.31 1.86
N GLY A 83 -9.43 22.94 3.06
CA GLY A 83 -8.63 22.84 4.29
C GLY A 83 -8.28 24.18 4.91
N SER A 84 -7.81 24.16 6.17
CA SER A 84 -7.39 25.38 6.92
C SER A 84 -6.06 25.97 6.42
N THR A 85 -5.31 25.27 5.56
CA THR A 85 -4.06 25.74 4.97
C THR A 85 -4.12 25.71 3.45
N ILE A 86 -3.91 26.87 2.83
CA ILE A 86 -3.90 27.04 1.37
C ILE A 86 -2.50 27.45 0.93
N GLU A 87 -1.92 26.72 -0.01
CA GLU A 87 -0.66 27.13 -0.63
C GLU A 87 -0.95 28.17 -1.73
N ALA A 88 -0.48 29.40 -1.52
CA ALA A 88 -0.75 30.53 -2.39
C ALA A 88 0.55 31.05 -3.03
N LYS A 89 0.57 31.12 -4.37
CA LYS A 89 1.68 31.64 -5.16
C LYS A 89 1.27 32.95 -5.82
N PHE A 90 2.16 33.96 -5.76
CA PHE A 90 1.95 35.20 -6.50
C PHE A 90 2.05 34.97 -8.01
N GLY A 91 1.13 35.58 -8.74
CA GLY A 91 1.19 35.70 -10.20
C GLY A 91 1.90 36.98 -10.65
N LEU A 92 1.34 37.64 -11.63
CA LEU A 92 1.85 38.92 -12.14
C LEU A 92 1.49 40.12 -11.24
N THR A 93 0.49 40.00 -10.40
CA THR A 93 -0.01 41.05 -9.51
C THR A 93 0.80 41.16 -8.23
N GLN A 94 0.72 42.31 -7.55
CA GLN A 94 1.31 42.55 -6.24
C GLN A 94 0.44 42.05 -5.09
N SER A 95 -0.82 41.73 -5.39
CA SER A 95 -1.77 41.21 -4.39
C SER A 95 -2.31 39.85 -4.81
N LYS A 96 -2.58 38.99 -3.82
CA LYS A 96 -3.25 37.69 -4.00
C LYS A 96 -4.37 37.55 -3.00
N SER A 97 -5.59 37.30 -3.51
CA SER A 97 -6.73 36.99 -2.67
C SER A 97 -6.74 35.52 -2.28
N VAL A 98 -6.96 35.24 -0.98
CA VAL A 98 -7.13 33.91 -0.41
C VAL A 98 -8.37 33.91 0.45
N ASN A 99 -9.35 33.11 0.09
CA ASN A 99 -10.62 33.00 0.80
C ASN A 99 -10.77 31.59 1.37
N PHE A 100 -11.30 31.50 2.60
CA PHE A 100 -11.64 30.24 3.26
C PHE A 100 -13.15 30.05 3.21
N PHE A 101 -13.59 28.84 2.82
CA PHE A 101 -15.00 28.48 2.79
C PHE A 101 -15.37 27.83 4.11
N LEU A 102 -16.23 28.48 4.87
CA LEU A 102 -16.67 27.99 6.16
C LEU A 102 -18.05 27.32 6.07
N GLY A 103 -18.28 26.35 6.93
CA GLY A 103 -19.54 25.60 7.01
C GLY A 103 -19.87 25.18 8.44
N GLU A 104 -21.09 24.67 8.64
CA GLU A 104 -21.46 24.04 9.91
C GLU A 104 -20.80 22.68 10.05
N GLY A 105 -20.21 22.41 11.22
CA GLY A 105 -19.62 21.11 11.50
C GLY A 105 -19.04 21.01 12.90
N VAL A 106 -18.78 19.77 13.31
CA VAL A 106 -18.06 19.49 14.54
C VAL A 106 -16.59 19.28 14.16
N ARG A 107 -15.71 20.01 14.83
CA ARG A 107 -14.25 19.86 14.68
C ARG A 107 -13.87 18.41 15.01
N VAL A 108 -13.44 17.67 14.00
CA VAL A 108 -12.89 16.33 14.21
C VAL A 108 -11.36 16.48 14.38
N THR A 109 -10.92 16.85 15.57
CA THR A 109 -9.50 16.74 15.93
C THR A 109 -9.20 15.27 16.15
N VAL A 110 -8.64 14.63 15.12
CA VAL A 110 -8.22 13.21 15.24
C VAL A 110 -6.91 13.16 16.01
N SER A 111 -6.94 12.60 17.22
CA SER A 111 -5.74 12.40 18.04
C SER A 111 -4.67 11.60 17.26
N PHE A 112 -3.38 11.89 17.49
CA PHE A 112 -2.29 11.09 16.96
C PHE A 112 -2.47 9.59 17.27
N TRP A 113 -2.93 9.24 18.47
CA TRP A 113 -3.17 7.85 18.87
C TRP A 113 -4.29 7.19 18.09
N ASP A 114 -5.33 7.96 17.75
CA ASP A 114 -6.43 7.47 16.93
C ASP A 114 -5.96 7.22 15.49
N GLN A 115 -5.18 8.13 14.91
CA GLN A 115 -4.58 7.94 13.60
C GLN A 115 -3.64 6.73 13.59
N LEU A 116 -2.82 6.57 14.62
CA LEU A 116 -1.92 5.43 14.75
C LEU A 116 -2.71 4.12 14.82
N ALA A 117 -3.80 4.06 15.61
CA ALA A 117 -4.65 2.88 15.72
C ALA A 117 -5.26 2.51 14.34
N GLU A 118 -5.78 3.49 13.62
CA GLU A 118 -6.31 3.29 12.27
C GLU A 118 -5.23 2.77 11.30
N ARG A 119 -4.03 3.37 11.30
CA ARG A 119 -2.91 2.93 10.45
C ARG A 119 -2.41 1.53 10.82
N LEU A 120 -2.43 1.16 12.09
CA LEU A 120 -2.08 -0.20 12.52
C LEU A 120 -3.09 -1.24 12.01
N VAL A 121 -4.37 -0.95 12.08
CA VAL A 121 -5.41 -1.87 11.59
C VAL A 121 -5.36 -2.00 10.07
N ASN A 122 -5.23 -0.89 9.34
CA ASN A 122 -5.07 -0.88 7.88
C ASN A 122 -3.77 -1.59 7.46
N GLY A 123 -2.68 -1.38 8.22
CA GLY A 123 -1.40 -2.05 8.01
C GLY A 123 -1.47 -3.56 8.25
N LEU A 124 -2.25 -3.99 9.24
CA LEU A 124 -2.52 -5.41 9.48
C LEU A 124 -3.34 -6.01 8.33
N ASN A 125 -4.39 -5.34 7.86
CA ASN A 125 -5.19 -5.77 6.72
C ASN A 125 -4.30 -5.92 5.47
N PHE A 126 -3.54 -4.88 5.13
CA PHE A 126 -2.58 -4.93 4.03
C PHE A 126 -1.53 -6.03 4.20
N GLY A 127 -0.95 -6.16 5.39
CA GLY A 127 0.04 -7.18 5.73
C GLY A 127 -0.47 -8.62 5.57
N LEU A 128 -1.74 -8.87 5.91
CA LEU A 128 -2.39 -10.18 5.72
C LEU A 128 -2.53 -10.53 4.23
N MET A 129 -2.96 -9.58 3.40
CA MET A 129 -3.05 -9.78 1.95
C MET A 129 -1.67 -9.98 1.32
N LEU A 130 -0.69 -9.18 1.74
CA LEU A 130 0.69 -9.31 1.29
C LEU A 130 1.29 -10.67 1.70
N ALA A 131 0.93 -11.20 2.88
CA ALA A 131 1.39 -12.49 3.39
C ALA A 131 0.94 -13.66 2.50
N LEU A 132 -0.27 -13.61 1.92
CA LEU A 132 -0.74 -14.62 0.98
C LEU A 132 0.19 -14.72 -0.22
N ALA A 133 0.49 -13.61 -0.88
CA ALA A 133 1.41 -13.58 -2.02
C ALA A 133 2.85 -13.92 -1.60
N ALA A 134 3.33 -13.40 -0.47
CA ALA A 134 4.68 -13.61 0.02
C ALA A 134 4.94 -15.09 0.38
N ILE A 135 3.99 -15.79 1.02
CA ILE A 135 4.11 -17.22 1.30
C ILE A 135 4.21 -18.00 -0.02
N GLY A 136 3.37 -17.68 -1.01
CA GLY A 136 3.45 -18.31 -2.33
C GLY A 136 4.84 -18.15 -2.97
N ALA A 137 5.36 -16.93 -3.00
CA ALA A 137 6.69 -16.62 -3.52
C ALA A 137 7.80 -17.33 -2.73
N SER A 138 7.69 -17.35 -1.39
CA SER A 138 8.66 -18.02 -0.52
C SER A 138 8.68 -19.52 -0.68
N LEU A 139 7.54 -20.16 -0.89
CA LEU A 139 7.45 -21.60 -1.15
C LEU A 139 8.08 -21.98 -2.51
N VAL A 140 7.85 -21.17 -3.55
CA VAL A 140 8.50 -21.35 -4.86
C VAL A 140 10.01 -21.19 -4.71
N PHE A 141 10.48 -20.13 -4.06
CA PHE A 141 11.90 -19.92 -3.83
C PHE A 141 12.52 -21.07 -3.02
N GLY A 142 11.92 -21.46 -1.91
CA GLY A 142 12.43 -22.51 -1.03
C GLY A 142 12.57 -23.88 -1.75
N THR A 143 11.68 -24.21 -2.68
CA THR A 143 11.70 -25.50 -3.37
C THR A 143 12.49 -25.50 -4.67
N THR A 144 12.73 -24.34 -5.28
CA THR A 144 13.37 -24.24 -6.61
C THR A 144 14.60 -23.34 -6.63
N GLY A 145 14.85 -22.54 -5.62
CA GLY A 145 15.87 -21.48 -5.58
C GLY A 145 15.55 -20.29 -6.50
N LEU A 146 14.37 -20.27 -7.15
CA LEU A 146 14.01 -19.25 -8.13
C LEU A 146 13.35 -18.04 -7.47
N SER A 147 13.97 -16.87 -7.58
CA SER A 147 13.29 -15.58 -7.40
C SER A 147 12.45 -15.29 -8.66
N ASN A 148 11.14 -15.61 -8.59
CA ASN A 148 10.25 -15.49 -9.73
C ASN A 148 9.69 -14.07 -9.86
N PHE A 149 10.20 -13.29 -10.82
CA PHE A 149 9.69 -11.93 -11.09
C PHE A 149 8.28 -11.92 -11.70
N ALA A 150 7.89 -13.02 -12.40
CA ALA A 150 6.53 -13.17 -12.90
C ALA A 150 5.50 -13.51 -11.80
N HIS A 151 5.90 -13.55 -10.52
CA HIS A 151 4.97 -13.75 -9.40
C HIS A 151 3.95 -12.60 -9.29
N ALA A 152 4.37 -11.38 -9.62
CA ALA A 152 3.50 -10.22 -9.72
C ALA A 152 2.31 -10.44 -10.66
N GLU A 153 2.56 -11.10 -11.78
CA GLU A 153 1.53 -11.32 -12.80
C GLU A 153 0.52 -12.40 -12.38
N MET A 154 0.90 -13.29 -11.45
CA MET A 154 -0.05 -14.21 -10.82
C MET A 154 -1.03 -13.45 -9.90
N VAL A 155 -0.57 -12.40 -9.22
CA VAL A 155 -1.42 -11.50 -8.41
C VAL A 155 -2.40 -10.77 -9.32
N THR A 156 -1.89 -10.14 -10.39
CA THR A 156 -2.72 -9.44 -11.38
C THR A 156 -3.74 -10.36 -12.04
N PHE A 157 -3.31 -11.59 -12.41
CA PHE A 157 -4.17 -12.56 -13.07
C PHE A 157 -5.41 -12.91 -12.24
N GLY A 158 -5.25 -13.15 -10.93
CA GLY A 158 -6.39 -13.44 -10.06
C GLY A 158 -7.41 -12.30 -10.03
N ALA A 159 -6.96 -11.05 -9.89
CA ALA A 159 -7.82 -9.87 -9.91
C ALA A 159 -8.52 -9.69 -11.27
N ILE A 160 -7.79 -9.89 -12.38
CA ILE A 160 -8.36 -9.82 -13.74
C ILE A 160 -9.42 -10.90 -13.94
N MET A 161 -9.20 -12.13 -13.50
CA MET A 161 -10.21 -13.17 -13.63
C MET A 161 -11.46 -12.87 -12.81
N ALA A 162 -11.32 -12.34 -11.60
CA ALA A 162 -12.46 -11.87 -10.81
C ALA A 162 -13.20 -10.71 -11.52
N LEU A 163 -12.48 -9.79 -12.16
CA LEU A 163 -13.04 -8.72 -12.98
C LEU A 163 -13.83 -9.27 -14.18
N VAL A 164 -13.23 -10.19 -14.93
CA VAL A 164 -13.87 -10.76 -16.13
C VAL A 164 -15.21 -11.43 -15.78
N PHE A 165 -15.21 -12.29 -14.77
CA PHE A 165 -16.43 -13.02 -14.41
C PHE A 165 -17.40 -12.15 -13.60
N GLY A 166 -16.93 -11.30 -12.69
CA GLY A 166 -17.79 -10.50 -11.81
C GLY A 166 -18.33 -9.23 -12.46
N VAL A 167 -17.56 -8.59 -13.35
CA VAL A 167 -17.96 -7.32 -13.96
C VAL A 167 -18.35 -7.49 -15.43
N PHE A 168 -17.49 -8.08 -16.26
CA PHE A 168 -17.79 -8.16 -17.69
C PHE A 168 -18.86 -9.21 -18.02
N LEU A 169 -18.84 -10.35 -17.33
CA LEU A 169 -19.85 -11.41 -17.48
C LEU A 169 -21.01 -11.27 -16.49
N GLN A 170 -20.93 -10.32 -15.54
CA GLN A 170 -21.98 -10.03 -14.56
C GLN A 170 -22.42 -11.23 -13.70
N TRP A 171 -21.49 -12.15 -13.42
CA TRP A 171 -21.79 -13.26 -12.54
C TRP A 171 -21.77 -12.84 -11.07
N PRO A 172 -22.46 -13.55 -10.16
CA PRO A 172 -22.36 -13.28 -8.72
C PRO A 172 -20.90 -13.28 -8.27
N ILE A 173 -20.48 -12.23 -7.55
CA ILE A 173 -19.06 -12.01 -7.20
C ILE A 173 -18.42 -13.19 -6.45
N TRP A 174 -19.18 -13.83 -5.57
CA TRP A 174 -18.69 -15.02 -4.85
C TRP A 174 -18.33 -16.17 -5.80
N LEU A 175 -19.13 -16.38 -6.87
CA LEU A 175 -18.85 -17.39 -7.89
C LEU A 175 -17.67 -16.97 -8.77
N ALA A 176 -17.59 -15.70 -9.15
CA ALA A 176 -16.48 -15.14 -9.90
C ALA A 176 -15.15 -15.32 -9.16
N ILE A 177 -15.11 -15.12 -7.84
CA ILE A 177 -13.92 -15.34 -7.01
C ILE A 177 -13.51 -16.83 -7.01
N ILE A 178 -14.45 -17.76 -6.83
CA ILE A 178 -14.14 -19.20 -6.84
C ILE A 178 -13.54 -19.61 -8.19
N ILE A 179 -14.11 -19.14 -9.30
CA ILE A 179 -13.61 -19.43 -10.66
C ILE A 179 -12.24 -18.78 -10.87
N ALA A 180 -12.06 -17.53 -10.44
CA ALA A 180 -10.77 -16.83 -10.52
C ALA A 180 -9.66 -17.60 -9.79
N LEU A 181 -9.96 -18.16 -8.61
CA LEU A 181 -9.02 -18.98 -7.85
C LEU A 181 -8.73 -20.32 -8.54
N ALA A 182 -9.74 -20.97 -9.10
CA ALA A 182 -9.56 -22.20 -9.89
C ALA A 182 -8.69 -21.95 -11.12
N LEU A 183 -8.92 -20.82 -11.82
CA LEU A 183 -8.11 -20.40 -12.96
C LEU A 183 -6.70 -19.99 -12.54
N SER A 184 -6.51 -19.37 -11.38
CA SER A 184 -5.18 -19.07 -10.83
C SER A 184 -4.41 -20.36 -10.52
N ALA A 185 -5.07 -21.37 -9.98
CA ALA A 185 -4.49 -22.70 -9.77
C ALA A 185 -4.07 -23.36 -11.11
N ALA A 186 -4.94 -23.31 -12.11
CA ALA A 186 -4.65 -23.81 -13.47
C ALA A 186 -3.50 -23.01 -14.12
N PHE A 187 -3.44 -21.70 -13.92
CA PHE A 187 -2.36 -20.85 -14.40
C PHE A 187 -1.02 -21.23 -13.78
N GLY A 188 -0.97 -21.45 -12.45
CA GLY A 188 0.23 -21.95 -11.77
C GLY A 188 0.69 -23.31 -12.29
N PHE A 189 -0.26 -24.24 -12.52
CA PHE A 189 0.02 -25.51 -13.16
C PHE A 189 0.58 -25.34 -14.58
N ALA A 190 -0.02 -24.48 -15.40
CA ALA A 190 0.39 -24.23 -16.78
C ALA A 190 1.80 -23.62 -16.84
N LEU A 191 2.11 -22.67 -15.97
CA LEU A 191 3.45 -22.07 -15.86
C LEU A 191 4.50 -23.10 -15.46
N ASP A 192 4.21 -23.96 -14.48
CA ASP A 192 5.14 -25.03 -14.12
C ASP A 192 5.31 -26.03 -15.25
N ALA A 193 4.22 -26.53 -15.82
CA ALA A 193 4.26 -27.57 -16.84
C ALA A 193 4.88 -27.07 -18.16
N GLY A 194 4.58 -25.84 -18.56
CA GLY A 194 5.01 -25.29 -19.87
C GLY A 194 6.37 -24.61 -19.85
N ILE A 195 6.78 -24.04 -18.73
CA ILE A 195 7.99 -23.20 -18.65
C ILE A 195 8.98 -23.76 -17.63
N TRP A 196 8.59 -23.80 -16.33
CA TRP A 196 9.56 -24.01 -15.26
C TRP A 196 10.07 -25.45 -15.20
N ARG A 197 9.19 -26.44 -15.33
CA ARG A 197 9.59 -27.84 -15.33
C ARG A 197 10.51 -28.20 -16.52
N PRO A 198 10.23 -27.80 -17.78
CA PRO A 198 11.16 -27.99 -18.89
C PRO A 198 12.53 -27.36 -18.67
N LEU A 199 12.59 -26.14 -18.11
CA LEU A 199 13.86 -25.46 -17.81
C LEU A 199 14.65 -26.21 -16.72
N ARG A 200 13.97 -26.62 -15.63
CA ARG A 200 14.59 -27.41 -14.56
C ARG A 200 15.16 -28.73 -15.11
N ARG A 201 14.40 -29.42 -15.96
CA ARG A 201 14.85 -30.70 -16.56
C ARG A 201 16.02 -30.57 -17.52
N LYS A 202 16.16 -29.41 -18.16
CA LYS A 202 17.32 -29.09 -19.01
C LYS A 202 18.53 -28.64 -18.21
N GLY A 203 18.43 -28.51 -16.88
CA GLY A 203 19.53 -28.04 -16.03
C GLY A 203 19.94 -26.60 -16.30
N VAL A 204 18.99 -25.74 -16.73
CA VAL A 204 19.25 -24.33 -17.00
C VAL A 204 19.62 -23.66 -15.69
N GLY A 205 20.70 -22.84 -15.69
CA GLY A 205 21.21 -22.17 -14.51
C GLY A 205 20.20 -21.16 -13.93
N ILE A 206 20.31 -20.92 -12.63
CA ILE A 206 19.33 -20.12 -11.87
C ILE A 206 19.21 -18.68 -12.40
N VAL A 207 20.34 -18.07 -12.78
CA VAL A 207 20.36 -16.70 -13.34
C VAL A 207 19.59 -16.63 -14.67
N GLN A 208 19.79 -17.60 -15.56
CA GLN A 208 19.05 -17.66 -16.82
C GLN A 208 17.55 -17.84 -16.59
N VAL A 209 17.14 -18.67 -15.61
CA VAL A 209 15.73 -18.87 -15.27
C VAL A 209 15.14 -17.56 -14.65
N MET A 210 15.91 -16.81 -13.89
CA MET A 210 15.48 -15.49 -13.40
C MET A 210 15.25 -14.50 -14.57
N ILE A 211 16.17 -14.48 -15.58
CA ILE A 211 15.98 -13.64 -16.77
C ILE A 211 14.71 -14.05 -17.53
N VAL A 212 14.45 -15.35 -17.67
CA VAL A 212 13.21 -15.85 -18.26
C VAL A 212 11.99 -15.35 -17.47
N SER A 213 12.05 -15.33 -16.14
CA SER A 213 10.94 -14.84 -15.31
C SER A 213 10.67 -13.34 -15.50
N ILE A 214 11.70 -12.52 -15.72
CA ILE A 214 11.56 -11.10 -16.04
C ILE A 214 10.90 -10.92 -17.42
N GLY A 215 11.39 -11.64 -18.44
CA GLY A 215 10.80 -11.61 -19.77
C GLY A 215 9.34 -12.08 -19.78
N LEU A 216 9.04 -13.15 -19.03
CA LEU A 216 7.68 -13.67 -18.87
C LEU A 216 6.76 -12.64 -18.18
N SER A 217 7.24 -11.97 -17.11
CA SER A 217 6.50 -10.91 -16.42
C SER A 217 6.09 -9.81 -17.41
N LEU A 218 7.05 -9.29 -18.18
CA LEU A 218 6.76 -8.27 -19.19
C LEU A 218 5.76 -8.77 -20.25
N ALA A 219 5.97 -9.97 -20.79
CA ALA A 219 5.07 -10.54 -21.79
C ALA A 219 3.63 -10.69 -21.26
N LEU A 220 3.45 -11.27 -20.08
CA LEU A 220 2.13 -11.41 -19.44
C LEU A 220 1.47 -10.07 -19.18
N ARG A 221 2.23 -9.08 -18.70
CA ARG A 221 1.73 -7.73 -18.43
C ARG A 221 1.16 -7.08 -19.69
N TYR A 222 1.85 -7.16 -20.82
CA TYR A 222 1.35 -6.63 -22.08
C TYR A 222 0.20 -7.45 -22.65
N VAL A 223 0.14 -8.78 -22.39
CA VAL A 223 -1.03 -9.60 -22.69
C VAL A 223 -2.24 -9.12 -21.89
N PHE A 224 -2.09 -8.84 -20.60
CA PHE A 224 -3.17 -8.29 -19.79
C PHE A 224 -3.61 -6.92 -20.31
N LEU A 225 -2.67 -6.02 -20.61
CA LEU A 225 -2.97 -4.72 -21.22
C LEU A 225 -3.76 -4.86 -22.52
N TYR A 226 -3.40 -5.81 -23.37
CA TYR A 226 -4.09 -6.04 -24.64
C TYR A 226 -5.56 -6.47 -24.45
N PHE A 227 -5.84 -7.33 -23.47
CA PHE A 227 -7.20 -7.85 -23.24
C PHE A 227 -8.09 -6.92 -22.42
N ILE A 228 -7.57 -6.24 -21.39
CA ILE A 228 -8.37 -5.41 -20.50
C ILE A 228 -8.22 -3.90 -20.77
N GLY A 229 -7.22 -3.52 -21.57
CA GLY A 229 -6.90 -2.11 -21.82
C GLY A 229 -6.18 -1.42 -20.66
N GLY A 230 -5.92 -0.12 -20.83
CA GLY A 230 -5.19 0.72 -19.85
C GLY A 230 -6.08 1.36 -18.78
N GLY A 231 -7.37 1.07 -18.76
CA GLY A 231 -8.32 1.63 -17.80
C GLY A 231 -8.16 1.08 -16.39
N THR A 232 -8.84 1.73 -15.44
CA THR A 232 -8.97 1.25 -14.06
C THR A 232 -10.39 0.73 -13.85
N PHE A 233 -10.51 -0.49 -13.37
CA PHE A 233 -11.78 -1.15 -13.12
C PHE A 233 -11.96 -1.43 -11.64
N GLN A 234 -13.21 -1.58 -11.19
CA GLN A 234 -13.55 -1.90 -9.80
C GLN A 234 -14.39 -3.17 -9.73
N LEU A 235 -14.24 -3.94 -8.67
CA LEU A 235 -15.10 -5.07 -8.37
C LEU A 235 -16.42 -4.57 -7.75
N PRO A 236 -17.52 -5.30 -7.92
CA PRO A 236 -18.78 -5.01 -7.22
C PRO A 236 -18.56 -5.03 -5.70
N GLY A 237 -19.10 -4.03 -4.99
CA GLY A 237 -18.92 -3.87 -3.55
C GLY A 237 -17.60 -3.19 -3.14
N SER A 238 -16.78 -2.72 -4.11
CA SER A 238 -15.63 -1.88 -3.80
C SER A 238 -16.06 -0.46 -3.45
N GLY A 239 -15.44 0.16 -2.45
CA GLY A 239 -15.72 1.54 -2.06
C GLY A 239 -17.00 1.71 -1.22
N GLU A 240 -17.48 0.65 -0.59
CA GLU A 240 -18.56 0.74 0.41
C GLU A 240 -18.15 1.63 1.60
N GLU A 241 -19.14 2.28 2.22
CA GLU A 241 -18.90 3.13 3.37
C GLU A 241 -18.25 2.36 4.53
N ASN A 242 -17.30 3.01 5.17
CA ASN A 242 -16.61 2.44 6.31
C ASN A 242 -17.53 2.46 7.56
N ILE A 243 -17.58 1.35 8.27
CA ILE A 243 -18.27 1.22 9.55
C ILE A 243 -17.26 1.55 10.66
N LYS A 244 -17.64 2.48 11.55
CA LYS A 244 -16.86 2.79 12.75
C LYS A 244 -16.94 1.63 13.73
N LEU A 245 -15.79 1.03 14.05
CA LEU A 245 -15.69 -0.09 14.98
C LEU A 245 -15.44 0.38 16.42
N PHE A 246 -14.40 1.18 16.62
CA PHE A 246 -14.07 1.79 17.92
C PHE A 246 -13.20 3.03 17.68
N GLY A 247 -13.46 4.09 18.46
CA GLY A 247 -12.76 5.37 18.29
C GLY A 247 -12.88 5.91 16.86
N THR A 248 -11.75 6.15 16.21
CA THR A 248 -11.64 6.60 14.82
C THR A 248 -11.43 5.46 13.83
N VAL A 249 -11.19 4.23 14.33
CA VAL A 249 -10.96 3.06 13.46
C VAL A 249 -12.23 2.71 12.72
N SER A 250 -12.14 2.79 11.40
CA SER A 250 -13.22 2.46 10.47
C SER A 250 -12.74 1.46 9.43
N LEU A 251 -13.53 0.42 9.20
CA LEU A 251 -13.29 -0.59 8.16
C LEU A 251 -14.55 -0.80 7.36
N SER A 252 -14.40 -1.09 6.07
CA SER A 252 -15.51 -1.57 5.26
C SER A 252 -15.85 -3.03 5.61
N VAL A 253 -17.06 -3.48 5.27
CA VAL A 253 -17.44 -4.89 5.41
C VAL A 253 -16.50 -5.77 4.57
N THR A 254 -16.12 -5.31 3.40
CA THR A 254 -15.18 -6.00 2.51
C THR A 254 -13.79 -6.14 3.11
N ASP A 255 -13.30 -5.14 3.87
CA ASP A 255 -12.03 -5.23 4.60
C ASP A 255 -12.08 -6.29 5.69
N MET A 256 -13.15 -6.31 6.48
CA MET A 256 -13.32 -7.32 7.54
C MET A 256 -13.38 -8.74 6.97
N ILE A 257 -14.11 -8.94 5.86
CA ILE A 257 -14.15 -10.21 5.14
C ILE A 257 -12.76 -10.59 4.62
N SER A 258 -12.05 -9.63 4.02
CA SER A 258 -10.70 -9.83 3.48
C SER A 258 -9.71 -10.26 4.57
N MET A 259 -9.75 -9.62 5.73
CA MET A 259 -8.94 -10.01 6.88
C MET A 259 -9.29 -11.42 7.37
N ALA A 260 -10.57 -11.73 7.53
CA ALA A 260 -11.03 -13.04 7.98
C ALA A 260 -10.62 -14.15 7.00
N VAL A 261 -10.84 -13.96 5.70
CA VAL A 261 -10.45 -14.90 4.64
C VAL A 261 -8.92 -15.08 4.64
N SER A 262 -8.16 -14.00 4.72
CA SER A 262 -6.69 -14.06 4.77
C SER A 262 -6.21 -14.88 5.96
N VAL A 263 -6.73 -14.64 7.16
CA VAL A 263 -6.37 -15.39 8.38
C VAL A 263 -6.71 -16.87 8.24
N VAL A 264 -7.92 -17.19 7.77
CA VAL A 264 -8.35 -18.61 7.59
C VAL A 264 -7.44 -19.32 6.58
N VAL A 265 -7.13 -18.69 5.45
CA VAL A 265 -6.27 -19.27 4.40
C VAL A 265 -4.83 -19.41 4.92
N LEU A 266 -4.27 -18.41 5.61
CA LEU A 266 -2.93 -18.47 6.18
C LEU A 266 -2.81 -19.59 7.23
N LEU A 267 -3.81 -19.74 8.09
CA LEU A 267 -3.87 -20.86 9.05
C LEU A 267 -4.00 -22.20 8.33
N GLY A 268 -4.81 -22.28 7.28
CA GLY A 268 -4.93 -23.47 6.44
C GLY A 268 -3.61 -23.88 5.78
N VAL A 269 -2.86 -22.91 5.26
CA VAL A 269 -1.51 -23.15 4.67
C VAL A 269 -0.52 -23.58 5.76
N ALA A 270 -0.54 -22.94 6.93
CA ALA A 270 0.29 -23.35 8.06
C ALA A 270 0.00 -24.77 8.52
N TRP A 271 -1.29 -25.12 8.65
CA TRP A 271 -1.70 -26.49 8.95
C TRP A 271 -1.25 -27.48 7.88
N TRP A 272 -1.43 -27.14 6.60
CA TRP A 272 -0.98 -27.97 5.47
C TRP A 272 0.52 -28.22 5.52
N LEU A 273 1.33 -27.19 5.73
CA LEU A 273 2.78 -27.29 5.84
C LEU A 273 3.23 -28.18 7.00
N ILE A 274 2.56 -28.10 8.16
CA ILE A 274 2.98 -28.81 9.39
C ILE A 274 2.48 -30.26 9.39
N LYS A 275 1.22 -30.47 9.01
CA LYS A 275 0.51 -31.73 9.28
C LYS A 275 0.48 -32.68 8.08
N THR A 276 0.48 -32.17 6.83
CA THR A 276 0.33 -33.07 5.66
C THR A 276 1.66 -33.68 5.18
N LYS A 277 1.56 -34.81 4.49
CA LYS A 277 2.73 -35.48 3.87
C LYS A 277 3.39 -34.54 2.84
N THR A 278 2.59 -33.88 2.01
CA THR A 278 3.09 -32.95 0.97
C THR A 278 3.75 -31.72 1.58
N GLY A 279 3.17 -31.13 2.64
CA GLY A 279 3.77 -30.00 3.35
C GLY A 279 5.11 -30.36 4.01
N LYS A 280 5.21 -31.57 4.60
CA LYS A 280 6.48 -32.09 5.14
C LYS A 280 7.51 -32.30 4.03
N ALA A 281 7.11 -32.85 2.89
CA ALA A 281 7.96 -33.02 1.72
C ALA A 281 8.44 -31.67 1.15
N THR A 282 7.56 -30.66 1.09
CA THR A 282 7.92 -29.29 0.67
C THR A 282 9.03 -28.71 1.54
N ARG A 283 8.93 -28.86 2.86
CA ARG A 283 9.97 -28.39 3.80
C ARG A 283 11.28 -29.18 3.64
N ALA A 284 11.20 -30.50 3.48
CA ALA A 284 12.38 -31.34 3.23
C ALA A 284 13.10 -30.94 1.94
N ILE A 285 12.37 -30.63 0.87
CA ILE A 285 12.94 -30.14 -0.40
C ILE A 285 13.57 -28.75 -0.19
N SER A 286 12.94 -27.86 0.55
CA SER A 286 13.47 -26.54 0.86
C SER A 286 14.77 -26.61 1.69
N ASP A 287 14.88 -27.61 2.57
CA ASP A 287 16.11 -27.81 3.37
C ASP A 287 17.24 -28.43 2.52
N ASN A 288 16.95 -29.48 1.76
CA ASN A 288 17.91 -30.14 0.85
C ASN A 288 17.21 -30.97 -0.24
N PRO A 289 17.10 -30.45 -1.47
CA PRO A 289 16.42 -31.14 -2.57
C PRO A 289 17.01 -32.49 -2.93
N SER A 290 18.35 -32.59 -2.88
CA SER A 290 19.06 -33.83 -3.23
C SER A 290 18.81 -34.94 -2.21
N LEU A 291 18.85 -34.60 -0.93
CA LEU A 291 18.56 -35.55 0.15
C LEU A 291 17.09 -35.97 0.15
N ALA A 292 16.17 -35.02 -0.12
CA ALA A 292 14.75 -35.32 -0.27
C ALA A 292 14.49 -36.31 -1.41
N ALA A 293 15.14 -36.12 -2.58
CA ALA A 293 15.05 -37.03 -3.70
C ALA A 293 15.62 -38.42 -3.34
N ALA A 294 16.79 -38.48 -2.68
CA ALA A 294 17.39 -39.77 -2.25
C ALA A 294 16.53 -40.50 -1.22
N SER A 295 15.70 -39.79 -0.47
CA SER A 295 14.71 -40.34 0.48
C SER A 295 13.41 -40.81 -0.20
N GLY A 296 13.34 -40.80 -1.55
CA GLY A 296 12.18 -41.25 -2.32
C GLY A 296 11.05 -40.21 -2.51
N ILE A 297 11.30 -38.94 -2.20
CA ILE A 297 10.32 -37.87 -2.45
C ILE A 297 10.34 -37.50 -3.93
N ASP A 298 9.17 -37.55 -4.58
CA ASP A 298 9.00 -37.05 -5.97
C ASP A 298 9.02 -35.47 -5.94
N VAL A 299 10.23 -34.95 -6.13
CA VAL A 299 10.49 -33.50 -6.10
C VAL A 299 9.69 -32.76 -7.17
N ASP A 300 9.61 -33.29 -8.41
CA ASP A 300 8.85 -32.68 -9.51
C ASP A 300 7.36 -32.52 -9.17
N ARG A 301 6.77 -33.54 -8.56
CA ARG A 301 5.37 -33.55 -8.17
C ARG A 301 5.12 -32.52 -7.03
N VAL A 302 5.98 -32.48 -6.04
CA VAL A 302 5.84 -31.53 -4.91
C VAL A 302 6.02 -30.09 -5.38
N VAL A 303 7.03 -29.82 -6.22
CA VAL A 303 7.25 -28.49 -6.81
C VAL A 303 6.04 -28.03 -7.61
N ARG A 304 5.42 -28.93 -8.40
CA ARG A 304 4.18 -28.60 -9.13
C ARG A 304 3.04 -28.20 -8.19
N ILE A 305 2.84 -28.94 -7.09
CA ILE A 305 1.81 -28.59 -6.09
C ILE A 305 2.12 -27.22 -5.48
N VAL A 306 3.38 -26.91 -5.22
CA VAL A 306 3.81 -25.59 -4.72
C VAL A 306 3.49 -24.49 -5.73
N TRP A 307 3.72 -24.70 -7.03
CA TRP A 307 3.37 -23.71 -8.06
C TRP A 307 1.86 -23.45 -8.13
N ILE A 308 1.05 -24.50 -8.06
CA ILE A 308 -0.41 -24.38 -8.02
C ILE A 308 -0.85 -23.58 -6.79
N LEU A 309 -0.35 -23.93 -5.62
CA LEU A 309 -0.69 -23.26 -4.37
C LEU A 309 -0.21 -21.78 -4.38
N ALA A 310 1.01 -21.53 -4.83
CA ALA A 310 1.58 -20.18 -4.92
C ALA A 310 0.77 -19.26 -5.84
N ALA A 311 0.35 -19.76 -7.01
CA ALA A 311 -0.47 -18.98 -7.94
C ALA A 311 -1.88 -18.74 -7.38
N THR A 312 -2.47 -19.71 -6.68
CA THR A 312 -3.77 -19.55 -6.03
C THR A 312 -3.71 -18.50 -4.92
N LEU A 313 -2.67 -18.53 -4.07
CA LEU A 313 -2.47 -17.56 -2.99
C LEU A 313 -2.17 -16.16 -3.55
N ALA A 314 -1.36 -16.07 -4.61
CA ALA A 314 -1.09 -14.81 -5.29
C ALA A 314 -2.37 -14.23 -5.93
N GLY A 315 -3.16 -15.08 -6.59
CA GLY A 315 -4.45 -14.68 -7.18
C GLY A 315 -5.44 -14.19 -6.13
N LEU A 316 -5.55 -14.89 -5.00
CA LEU A 316 -6.38 -14.44 -3.87
C LEU A 316 -5.89 -13.09 -3.33
N SER A 317 -4.58 -12.94 -3.11
CA SER A 317 -3.98 -11.67 -2.70
C SER A 317 -4.36 -10.52 -3.65
N GLY A 318 -4.32 -10.77 -4.96
CA GLY A 318 -4.70 -9.78 -5.96
C GLY A 318 -6.18 -9.39 -5.92
N ILE A 319 -7.07 -10.35 -5.70
CA ILE A 319 -8.51 -10.10 -5.54
C ILE A 319 -8.76 -9.24 -4.29
N LEU A 320 -8.19 -9.62 -3.15
CA LEU A 320 -8.36 -8.88 -1.90
C LEU A 320 -7.73 -7.49 -1.97
N TRP A 321 -6.57 -7.36 -2.64
CA TRP A 321 -5.94 -6.07 -2.91
C TRP A 321 -6.81 -5.13 -3.75
N ALA A 322 -7.55 -5.68 -4.72
CA ALA A 322 -8.49 -4.91 -5.54
C ALA A 322 -9.67 -4.33 -4.75
N TYR A 323 -10.02 -4.91 -3.61
CA TYR A 323 -10.99 -4.37 -2.65
C TYR A 323 -10.35 -3.34 -1.72
N PHE A 324 -9.19 -3.64 -1.17
CA PHE A 324 -8.47 -2.73 -0.25
C PHE A 324 -8.07 -1.41 -0.91
N ARG A 325 -7.64 -1.47 -2.17
CA ARG A 325 -7.40 -0.30 -3.03
C ARG A 325 -8.24 -0.42 -4.29
N PRO A 326 -9.45 0.14 -4.29
CA PRO A 326 -10.36 0.00 -5.43
C PRO A 326 -9.71 0.46 -6.73
N GLY A 327 -9.33 -0.49 -7.56
CA GLY A 327 -8.69 -0.20 -8.83
C GLY A 327 -7.85 -1.35 -9.38
N ILE A 328 -8.46 -2.13 -10.27
CA ILE A 328 -7.76 -3.16 -11.03
C ILE A 328 -7.17 -2.53 -12.27
N LYS A 329 -5.86 -2.67 -12.42
CA LYS A 329 -5.09 -2.28 -13.60
C LYS A 329 -4.28 -3.46 -14.09
N TRP A 330 -3.91 -3.39 -15.36
CA TRP A 330 -3.10 -4.42 -16.04
C TRP A 330 -1.72 -4.67 -15.37
N ASP A 331 -1.19 -3.69 -14.62
CA ASP A 331 0.12 -3.73 -13.99
C ASP A 331 0.07 -3.73 -12.44
N MET A 332 -1.11 -3.92 -11.84
CA MET A 332 -1.30 -3.77 -10.39
C MET A 332 -0.37 -4.65 -9.55
N GLY A 333 -0.09 -5.88 -9.99
CA GLY A 333 0.80 -6.79 -9.28
C GLY A 333 2.25 -6.33 -9.26
N ALA A 334 2.70 -5.60 -10.30
CA ALA A 334 4.06 -5.08 -10.35
C ALA A 334 4.35 -4.07 -9.21
N GLN A 335 3.33 -3.33 -8.80
CA GLN A 335 3.43 -2.41 -7.66
C GLN A 335 3.67 -3.15 -6.33
N LEU A 336 3.18 -4.39 -6.23
CA LEU A 336 3.34 -5.23 -5.04
C LEU A 336 4.63 -6.06 -5.06
N LEU A 337 5.25 -6.27 -6.22
CA LEU A 337 6.38 -7.19 -6.36
C LEU A 337 7.55 -6.86 -5.43
N LEU A 338 7.92 -5.59 -5.36
CA LEU A 338 9.01 -5.14 -4.49
C LEU A 338 8.67 -5.35 -3.01
N LEU A 339 7.41 -5.14 -2.60
CA LEU A 339 6.95 -5.37 -1.24
C LEU A 339 6.89 -6.87 -0.91
N ILE A 340 6.50 -7.72 -1.87
CA ILE A 340 6.54 -9.17 -1.72
C ILE A 340 7.99 -9.62 -1.51
N PHE A 341 8.94 -9.16 -2.33
CA PHE A 341 10.34 -9.47 -2.16
C PHE A 341 10.91 -8.90 -0.86
N ALA A 342 10.51 -7.68 -0.47
CA ALA A 342 10.86 -7.11 0.81
C ALA A 342 10.38 -7.99 1.98
N ALA A 343 9.14 -8.46 1.91
CA ALA A 343 8.55 -9.31 2.93
C ALA A 343 9.27 -10.67 3.07
N ILE A 344 9.54 -11.36 1.94
CA ILE A 344 10.22 -12.67 1.99
C ILE A 344 11.69 -12.53 2.42
N THR A 345 12.34 -11.45 2.04
CA THR A 345 13.75 -11.20 2.41
C THR A 345 13.86 -10.79 3.88
N LEU A 346 12.99 -9.87 4.33
CA LEU A 346 12.91 -9.49 5.74
C LEU A 346 12.58 -10.68 6.63
N GLY A 347 11.64 -11.51 6.19
CA GLY A 347 11.21 -12.69 6.92
C GLY A 347 12.23 -13.82 6.93
N GLY A 348 13.04 -13.92 5.88
CA GLY A 348 14.01 -14.98 5.60
C GLY A 348 13.60 -15.82 4.40
N LEU A 349 14.39 -15.73 3.34
CA LEU A 349 14.14 -16.39 2.05
C LEU A 349 13.93 -17.89 2.23
N GLY A 350 12.92 -18.44 1.51
CA GLY A 350 12.58 -19.87 1.53
C GLY A 350 11.84 -20.36 2.77
N THR A 351 11.52 -19.47 3.73
CA THR A 351 10.75 -19.83 4.92
C THR A 351 9.33 -19.25 4.84
N ALA A 352 8.31 -20.10 4.77
CA ALA A 352 6.91 -19.67 4.65
C ALA A 352 6.44 -18.85 5.87
N PHE A 353 6.80 -19.28 7.09
CA PHE A 353 6.47 -18.54 8.31
C PHE A 353 7.23 -17.22 8.42
N GLY A 354 8.50 -17.20 7.96
CA GLY A 354 9.27 -15.97 7.84
C GLY A 354 8.59 -14.98 6.89
N ALA A 355 8.20 -15.43 5.70
CA ALA A 355 7.50 -14.62 4.73
C ALA A 355 6.21 -13.99 5.30
N MET A 356 5.43 -14.76 6.09
CA MET A 356 4.25 -14.26 6.77
C MET A 356 4.58 -13.13 7.75
N VAL A 357 5.56 -13.36 8.65
CA VAL A 357 5.98 -12.35 9.63
C VAL A 357 6.54 -11.12 8.93
N GLY A 358 7.39 -11.30 7.91
CA GLY A 358 7.94 -10.21 7.13
C GLY A 358 6.85 -9.39 6.42
N ALA A 359 5.82 -10.04 5.87
CA ALA A 359 4.71 -9.37 5.22
C ALA A 359 3.85 -8.54 6.19
N LEU A 360 3.60 -9.07 7.40
CA LEU A 360 2.88 -8.31 8.43
C LEU A 360 3.67 -7.07 8.87
N ILE A 361 4.98 -7.22 9.08
CA ILE A 361 5.86 -6.09 9.44
C ILE A 361 5.87 -5.05 8.31
N ILE A 362 6.08 -5.47 7.05
CA ILE A 362 6.09 -4.55 5.89
C ILE A 362 4.73 -3.86 5.74
N GLY A 363 3.62 -4.58 5.87
CA GLY A 363 2.28 -4.03 5.78
C GLY A 363 2.02 -2.93 6.83
N ILE A 364 2.39 -3.21 8.08
CA ILE A 364 2.27 -2.22 9.17
C ILE A 364 3.20 -1.03 8.92
N LEU A 365 4.46 -1.25 8.54
CA LEU A 365 5.40 -0.18 8.25
C LEU A 365 4.93 0.73 7.12
N VAL A 366 4.39 0.18 6.04
CA VAL A 366 3.85 0.95 4.90
C VAL A 366 2.73 1.88 5.37
N GLU A 367 1.75 1.38 6.12
CA GLU A 367 0.62 2.20 6.55
C GLU A 367 0.98 3.16 7.68
N VAL A 368 1.76 2.75 8.67
CA VAL A 368 2.19 3.62 9.78
C VAL A 368 3.12 4.73 9.28
N SER A 369 3.96 4.48 8.28
CA SER A 369 4.85 5.51 7.71
C SER A 369 4.08 6.71 7.13
N THR A 370 2.81 6.54 6.76
CA THR A 370 1.97 7.62 6.25
C THR A 370 1.64 8.72 7.28
N LEU A 371 1.94 8.48 8.56
CA LEU A 371 1.85 9.53 9.58
C LEU A 371 2.92 10.62 9.42
N TRP A 372 4.04 10.30 8.74
CA TRP A 372 5.17 11.22 8.55
C TRP A 372 5.55 11.42 7.08
N ILE A 373 5.18 10.47 6.23
CA ILE A 373 5.55 10.43 4.80
C ILE A 373 4.28 10.56 3.96
N PRO A 374 4.25 11.41 2.92
CA PRO A 374 3.11 11.49 2.01
C PRO A 374 2.72 10.11 1.45
N SER A 375 1.41 9.87 1.35
CA SER A 375 0.86 8.57 0.93
C SER A 375 1.36 8.08 -0.44
N ASP A 376 1.75 9.01 -1.31
CA ASP A 376 2.24 8.70 -2.66
C ASP A 376 3.58 7.99 -2.67
N ILE A 377 4.41 8.21 -1.65
CA ILE A 377 5.75 7.63 -1.50
C ILE A 377 5.87 6.65 -0.31
N LYS A 378 4.76 6.22 0.27
CA LYS A 378 4.74 5.36 1.47
C LYS A 378 5.52 4.04 1.33
N TYR A 379 5.62 3.49 0.13
CA TYR A 379 6.39 2.28 -0.12
C TYR A 379 7.89 2.49 0.03
N VAL A 380 8.38 3.71 -0.22
CA VAL A 380 9.80 4.05 -0.06
C VAL A 380 10.23 3.89 1.40
N GLY A 381 9.41 4.32 2.35
CA GLY A 381 9.69 4.14 3.79
C GLY A 381 9.92 2.68 4.16
N ALA A 382 9.04 1.78 3.70
CA ALA A 382 9.17 0.35 3.96
C ALA A 382 10.44 -0.25 3.33
N LEU A 383 10.82 0.18 2.13
CA LEU A 383 12.02 -0.29 1.45
C LEU A 383 13.31 0.22 2.12
N VAL A 384 13.31 1.44 2.63
CA VAL A 384 14.44 1.98 3.42
C VAL A 384 14.64 1.17 4.70
N VAL A 385 13.55 0.86 5.42
CA VAL A 385 13.63 -0.02 6.60
C VAL A 385 14.13 -1.41 6.23
N LEU A 386 13.69 -1.98 5.11
CA LEU A 386 14.20 -3.25 4.60
C LEU A 386 15.73 -3.20 4.40
N ILE A 387 16.22 -2.17 3.70
CA ILE A 387 17.67 -2.01 3.46
C ILE A 387 18.41 -1.93 4.79
N ALA A 388 17.93 -1.13 5.74
CA ALA A 388 18.54 -1.00 7.06
C ALA A 388 18.60 -2.35 7.81
N VAL A 389 17.50 -3.12 7.77
CA VAL A 389 17.45 -4.44 8.42
C VAL A 389 18.42 -5.42 7.74
N LEU A 390 18.50 -5.44 6.41
CA LEU A 390 19.40 -6.34 5.69
C LEU A 390 20.87 -6.01 5.88
N LEU A 391 21.23 -4.74 6.08
CA LEU A 391 22.60 -4.35 6.44
C LEU A 391 23.02 -4.91 7.80
N VAL A 392 22.08 -5.03 8.74
CA VAL A 392 22.33 -5.55 10.09
C VAL A 392 22.15 -7.08 10.13
N ARG A 393 21.16 -7.61 9.42
CA ARG A 393 20.78 -9.03 9.46
C ARG A 393 20.43 -9.57 8.06
N PRO A 394 21.42 -9.85 7.21
CA PRO A 394 21.22 -10.23 5.81
C PRO A 394 20.41 -11.52 5.61
N GLN A 395 20.37 -12.42 6.61
CA GLN A 395 19.56 -13.65 6.55
C GLN A 395 18.06 -13.41 6.84
N GLY A 396 17.66 -12.22 7.19
CA GLY A 396 16.29 -11.91 7.63
C GLY A 396 16.00 -12.35 9.08
N ILE A 397 14.74 -12.20 9.51
CA ILE A 397 14.31 -12.41 10.91
C ILE A 397 14.34 -13.89 11.28
N LEU A 398 13.77 -14.76 10.44
CA LEU A 398 13.65 -16.21 10.65
C LEU A 398 14.49 -17.03 9.67
N GLY A 399 15.36 -16.39 8.88
CA GLY A 399 16.25 -17.06 7.96
C GLY A 399 17.36 -17.81 8.68
N ARG A 400 17.83 -18.89 8.08
CA ARG A 400 18.98 -19.67 8.56
C ARG A 400 20.27 -19.07 8.00
N ARG A 401 21.33 -19.02 8.81
CA ARG A 401 22.67 -18.71 8.30
C ARG A 401 23.10 -19.83 7.35
N GLU A 402 23.38 -19.49 6.10
CA GLU A 402 24.09 -20.41 5.23
C GLU A 402 25.46 -20.72 5.87
N ARG A 403 25.72 -21.99 6.14
CA ARG A 403 27.07 -22.43 6.46
C ARG A 403 27.84 -22.38 5.16
N ILE A 404 28.66 -21.32 5.00
CA ILE A 404 29.71 -21.30 4.00
C ILE A 404 30.70 -22.38 4.50
N GLY A 405 30.61 -23.56 3.89
CA GLY A 405 31.54 -24.66 4.07
C GLY A 405 32.59 -24.62 2.99
#